data_b281ee326bc787aa6f9df98892d9e482
#
_entry.id   b281ee326bc787aa6f9df98892d9e482
#
_cell.length_a   1.000
_cell.length_b   1.000
_cell.length_c   1.000
_cell.angle_alpha   90.00
_cell.angle_beta   90.00
_cell.angle_gamma   90.00
#
_symmetry.space_group_name_H-M   'P 1'
#
loop_
_entity.id
_entity.type
_entity.pdbx_description
1 polymer ?
#
loop_
_entity_poly.entity_id
_entity_poly.type
_entity_poly.pdbx_seq_one_letter_code
_entity_poly.pdbx_strand_id
1 'polypeptide(L)'
;VSSLHPADLADLVLSLEEDERKNLLDHLPTDIVGQLFEYAEDEEIRRLIDSVGLEDLAAVLEETPDDVTVDVIQQLDSDERAETLAALDREELTELLEYGDESAGGLMSRGFVAIAENRTVQQAIDYLRLIRPSSDNVYYVYVVDADKRLQGVVSLRDVIVSPPGTHLGEITQRDVHAVTAGID
;
A
#
# COMPACT_ATOMS: atom_id res chain seq x y z
N VAL A 1 1.15 -11.77 -21.06
CA VAL A 1 0.56 -10.98 -19.98
C VAL A 1 1.64 -10.50 -19.02
N SER A 2 2.57 -11.34 -18.55
CA SER A 2 3.64 -10.98 -17.57
C SER A 2 4.69 -9.95 -18.03
N SER A 3 4.54 -9.31 -19.18
CA SER A 3 5.43 -8.26 -19.69
C SER A 3 4.75 -6.90 -19.86
N LEU A 4 3.45 -6.80 -19.61
CA LEU A 4 2.72 -5.52 -19.64
C LEU A 4 2.91 -4.77 -18.33
N HIS A 5 2.93 -3.44 -18.41
CA HIS A 5 2.85 -2.61 -17.21
C HIS A 5 1.46 -2.79 -16.56
N PRO A 6 1.35 -2.81 -15.21
CA PRO A 6 0.06 -2.99 -14.54
C PRO A 6 -1.03 -2.03 -15.00
N ALA A 7 -0.72 -0.76 -15.25
CA ALA A 7 -1.66 0.21 -15.80
C ALA A 7 -2.21 -0.22 -17.19
N ASP A 8 -1.33 -0.63 -18.12
CA ASP A 8 -1.76 -1.09 -19.45
C ASP A 8 -2.60 -2.37 -19.34
N LEU A 9 -2.31 -3.21 -18.34
CA LEU A 9 -3.08 -4.42 -18.08
C LEU A 9 -4.46 -4.08 -17.49
N ALA A 10 -4.56 -3.09 -16.61
CA ALA A 10 -5.82 -2.60 -16.07
C ALA A 10 -6.72 -2.08 -17.20
N ASP A 11 -6.21 -1.21 -18.07
CA ASP A 11 -6.94 -0.69 -19.23
C ASP A 11 -7.43 -1.83 -20.14
N LEU A 12 -6.59 -2.83 -20.39
CA LEU A 12 -6.96 -3.99 -21.19
C LEU A 12 -8.09 -4.79 -20.53
N VAL A 13 -7.95 -5.14 -19.25
CA VAL A 13 -8.93 -5.92 -18.49
C VAL A 13 -10.27 -5.19 -18.43
N LEU A 14 -10.26 -3.88 -18.17
CA LEU A 14 -11.46 -3.05 -18.08
C LEU A 14 -12.15 -2.83 -19.43
N SER A 15 -11.43 -2.98 -20.55
CA SER A 15 -12.00 -2.91 -21.90
C SER A 15 -12.73 -4.18 -22.33
N LEU A 16 -12.55 -5.30 -21.63
CA LEU A 16 -13.17 -6.58 -21.93
C LEU A 16 -14.64 -6.61 -21.50
N GLU A 17 -15.44 -7.43 -22.17
CA GLU A 17 -16.78 -7.79 -21.72
C GLU A 17 -16.69 -8.61 -20.41
N GLU A 18 -17.75 -8.60 -19.60
CA GLU A 18 -17.77 -9.16 -18.25
C GLU A 18 -17.29 -10.62 -18.19
N ASP A 19 -17.80 -11.49 -19.07
CA ASP A 19 -17.42 -12.91 -19.12
C ASP A 19 -15.95 -13.11 -19.47
N GLU A 20 -15.41 -12.30 -20.39
CA GLU A 20 -14.02 -12.36 -20.82
C GLU A 20 -13.10 -11.83 -19.71
N ARG A 21 -13.51 -10.74 -19.05
CA ARG A 21 -12.80 -10.15 -17.92
C ARG A 21 -12.70 -11.14 -16.76
N LYS A 22 -13.82 -11.73 -16.35
CA LYS A 22 -13.84 -12.75 -15.30
C LYS A 22 -12.91 -13.93 -15.63
N ASN A 23 -13.03 -14.48 -16.82
CA ASN A 23 -12.18 -15.59 -17.25
C ASN A 23 -10.69 -15.22 -17.23
N LEU A 24 -10.32 -13.98 -17.57
CA LEU A 24 -8.95 -13.53 -17.53
C LEU A 24 -8.46 -13.39 -16.07
N LEU A 25 -9.26 -12.78 -15.19
CA LEU A 25 -8.93 -12.58 -13.78
C LEU A 25 -8.74 -13.91 -13.04
N ASP A 26 -9.57 -14.92 -13.31
CA ASP A 26 -9.46 -16.27 -12.74
C ASP A 26 -8.10 -16.96 -13.06
N HIS A 27 -7.38 -16.48 -14.07
CA HIS A 27 -6.09 -17.05 -14.52
C HIS A 27 -4.89 -16.18 -14.16
N LEU A 28 -5.10 -15.01 -13.57
CA LEU A 28 -4.03 -14.13 -13.08
C LEU A 28 -3.66 -14.46 -11.63
N PRO A 29 -2.38 -14.31 -11.26
CA PRO A 29 -1.98 -14.33 -9.85
C PRO A 29 -2.68 -13.24 -9.05
N THR A 30 -2.98 -13.50 -7.77
CA THR A 30 -3.70 -12.58 -6.87
C THR A 30 -2.99 -11.24 -6.69
N ASP A 31 -1.65 -11.24 -6.61
CA ASP A 31 -0.83 -10.03 -6.54
C ASP A 31 -0.96 -9.14 -7.80
N ILE A 32 -1.11 -9.76 -8.97
CA ILE A 32 -1.36 -9.02 -10.22
C ILE A 32 -2.78 -8.47 -10.25
N VAL A 33 -3.77 -9.24 -9.79
CA VAL A 33 -5.16 -8.75 -9.69
C VAL A 33 -5.25 -7.58 -8.72
N GLY A 34 -4.56 -7.65 -7.57
CA GLY A 34 -4.45 -6.56 -6.61
C GLY A 34 -3.91 -5.26 -7.21
N GLN A 35 -2.87 -5.36 -8.06
CA GLN A 35 -2.31 -4.20 -8.75
C GLN A 35 -3.28 -3.53 -9.75
N LEU A 36 -4.29 -4.25 -10.26
CA LEU A 36 -5.28 -3.64 -11.17
C LEU A 36 -6.15 -2.63 -10.45
N PHE A 37 -6.46 -2.85 -9.17
CA PHE A 37 -7.24 -1.92 -8.35
C PHE A 37 -6.51 -0.59 -8.14
N GLU A 38 -5.16 -0.58 -8.07
CA GLU A 38 -4.34 0.63 -7.91
C GLU A 38 -4.48 1.61 -9.10
N TYR A 39 -4.83 1.10 -10.29
CA TYR A 39 -4.94 1.89 -11.52
C TYR A 39 -6.39 2.08 -11.97
N ALA A 40 -7.37 1.64 -11.19
CA ALA A 40 -8.79 1.72 -11.52
C ALA A 40 -9.45 2.95 -10.87
N GLU A 41 -10.36 3.61 -11.58
CA GLU A 41 -11.23 4.64 -11.02
C GLU A 41 -12.42 3.99 -10.26
N ASP A 42 -13.13 4.74 -9.41
CA ASP A 42 -14.19 4.23 -8.53
C ASP A 42 -15.22 3.32 -9.22
N GLU A 43 -15.72 3.75 -10.39
CA GLU A 43 -16.67 2.94 -11.17
C GLU A 43 -16.03 1.66 -11.75
N GLU A 44 -14.73 1.68 -11.95
CA GLU A 44 -13.93 0.57 -12.46
C GLU A 44 -13.60 -0.42 -11.36
N ILE A 45 -13.31 0.07 -10.14
CA ILE A 45 -13.14 -0.74 -8.94
C ILE A 45 -14.38 -1.62 -8.74
N ARG A 46 -15.60 -1.07 -8.83
CA ARG A 46 -16.82 -1.86 -8.69
C ARG A 46 -16.92 -2.97 -9.75
N ARG A 47 -16.60 -2.67 -11.01
CA ARG A 47 -16.58 -3.67 -12.11
C ARG A 47 -15.54 -4.76 -11.90
N LEU A 48 -14.39 -4.44 -11.32
CA LEU A 48 -13.38 -5.43 -10.95
C LEU A 48 -13.87 -6.32 -9.82
N ILE A 49 -14.46 -5.74 -8.76
CA ILE A 49 -15.07 -6.49 -7.65
C ILE A 49 -16.08 -7.50 -8.16
N ASP A 50 -17.02 -7.07 -9.00
CA ASP A 50 -18.06 -7.94 -9.57
C ASP A 50 -17.48 -9.08 -10.43
N SER A 51 -16.32 -8.83 -11.05
CA SER A 51 -15.65 -9.83 -11.90
C SER A 51 -14.75 -10.78 -11.12
N VAL A 52 -14.10 -10.33 -10.05
CA VAL A 52 -13.33 -11.17 -9.11
C VAL A 52 -14.27 -12.06 -8.29
N GLY A 53 -15.37 -11.48 -7.82
CA GLY A 53 -16.31 -12.13 -6.89
C GLY A 53 -15.85 -12.03 -5.44
N LEU A 54 -16.82 -11.93 -4.53
CA LEU A 54 -16.56 -11.72 -3.09
C LEU A 54 -15.77 -12.86 -2.45
N GLU A 55 -15.94 -14.10 -2.96
CA GLU A 55 -15.26 -15.29 -2.42
C GLU A 55 -13.72 -15.17 -2.56
N ASP A 56 -13.24 -14.57 -3.65
CA ASP A 56 -11.82 -14.43 -3.96
C ASP A 56 -11.27 -13.05 -3.59
N LEU A 57 -12.14 -12.07 -3.36
CA LEU A 57 -11.77 -10.68 -3.10
C LEU A 57 -10.85 -10.53 -1.89
N ALA A 58 -11.14 -11.21 -0.79
CA ALA A 58 -10.31 -11.17 0.42
C ALA A 58 -8.88 -11.63 0.14
N ALA A 59 -8.71 -12.73 -0.63
CA ALA A 59 -7.38 -13.24 -0.99
C ALA A 59 -6.59 -12.25 -1.89
N VAL A 60 -7.28 -11.51 -2.75
CA VAL A 60 -6.66 -10.45 -3.57
C VAL A 60 -6.24 -9.28 -2.68
N LEU A 61 -7.11 -8.86 -1.76
CA LEU A 61 -6.86 -7.72 -0.87
C LEU A 61 -5.74 -7.99 0.16
N GLU A 62 -5.46 -9.25 0.52
CA GLU A 62 -4.29 -9.59 1.36
C GLU A 62 -2.95 -9.20 0.71
N GLU A 63 -2.87 -9.23 -0.62
CA GLU A 63 -1.67 -8.87 -1.40
C GLU A 63 -1.71 -7.41 -1.89
N THR A 64 -2.77 -6.65 -1.56
CA THR A 64 -2.99 -5.27 -2.02
C THR A 64 -2.54 -4.27 -0.96
N PRO A 65 -1.95 -3.09 -1.34
CA PRO A 65 -1.62 -2.02 -0.40
C PRO A 65 -2.83 -1.55 0.42
N ASP A 66 -2.60 -1.08 1.66
CA ASP A 66 -3.66 -0.72 2.61
C ASP A 66 -4.60 0.36 2.09
N ASP A 67 -4.06 1.42 1.48
CA ASP A 67 -4.82 2.51 0.87
C ASP A 67 -5.76 2.02 -0.22
N VAL A 68 -5.23 1.25 -1.18
CA VAL A 68 -6.03 0.63 -2.25
C VAL A 68 -7.07 -0.34 -1.68
N THR A 69 -6.70 -1.12 -0.64
CA THR A 69 -7.64 -2.02 0.04
C THR A 69 -8.80 -1.25 0.67
N VAL A 70 -8.52 -0.10 1.30
CA VAL A 70 -9.55 0.77 1.86
C VAL A 70 -10.48 1.29 0.78
N ASP A 71 -9.96 1.79 -0.35
CA ASP A 71 -10.75 2.28 -1.48
C ASP A 71 -11.69 1.18 -2.02
N VAL A 72 -11.18 -0.05 -2.17
CA VAL A 72 -11.99 -1.20 -2.61
C VAL A 72 -13.09 -1.53 -1.59
N ILE A 73 -12.77 -1.56 -0.28
CA ILE A 73 -13.75 -1.85 0.78
C ILE A 73 -14.84 -0.76 0.85
N GLN A 74 -14.51 0.47 0.55
CA GLN A 74 -15.48 1.57 0.54
C GLN A 74 -16.51 1.44 -0.61
N GLN A 75 -16.16 0.80 -1.73
CA GLN A 75 -17.07 0.51 -2.84
C GLN A 75 -18.03 -0.67 -2.55
N LEU A 76 -17.84 -1.40 -1.45
CA LEU A 76 -18.69 -2.51 -1.03
C LEU A 76 -19.92 -2.01 -0.28
N ASP A 77 -21.05 -2.71 -0.42
CA ASP A 77 -22.19 -2.49 0.44
C ASP A 77 -21.94 -3.00 1.87
N SER A 78 -22.89 -2.76 2.79
CA SER A 78 -22.69 -3.08 4.22
C SER A 78 -22.48 -4.55 4.50
N ASP A 79 -23.17 -5.43 3.75
CA ASP A 79 -23.10 -6.89 3.95
C ASP A 79 -21.83 -7.45 3.30
N GLU A 80 -21.52 -7.04 2.08
CA GLU A 80 -20.28 -7.36 1.35
C GLU A 80 -19.04 -6.93 2.16
N ARG A 81 -19.06 -5.70 2.69
CA ARG A 81 -17.99 -5.14 3.53
C ARG A 81 -17.76 -5.98 4.79
N ALA A 82 -18.84 -6.32 5.49
CA ALA A 82 -18.74 -7.11 6.71
C ALA A 82 -18.16 -8.51 6.43
N GLU A 83 -18.57 -9.14 5.33
CA GLU A 83 -18.06 -10.45 4.90
C GLU A 83 -16.57 -10.38 4.53
N THR A 84 -16.20 -9.41 3.70
CA THR A 84 -14.82 -9.20 3.26
C THR A 84 -13.89 -8.90 4.45
N LEU A 85 -14.28 -7.99 5.35
CA LEU A 85 -13.49 -7.66 6.55
C LEU A 85 -13.35 -8.85 7.50
N ALA A 86 -14.37 -9.70 7.63
CA ALA A 86 -14.28 -10.91 8.45
C ALA A 86 -13.32 -11.97 7.88
N ALA A 87 -13.10 -11.95 6.56
CA ALA A 87 -12.19 -12.87 5.87
C ALA A 87 -10.75 -12.36 5.81
N LEU A 88 -10.52 -11.03 5.93
CA LEU A 88 -9.20 -10.40 5.96
C LEU A 88 -8.56 -10.56 7.35
N ASP A 89 -7.31 -11.04 7.41
CA ASP A 89 -6.50 -11.11 8.66
C ASP A 89 -5.71 -9.81 8.86
N ARG A 90 -6.39 -8.65 8.76
CA ARG A 90 -5.80 -7.31 8.80
C ARG A 90 -6.60 -6.37 9.70
N GLU A 91 -6.50 -6.59 11.04
CA GLU A 91 -7.21 -5.77 12.05
C GLU A 91 -6.88 -4.27 11.94
N GLU A 92 -5.67 -3.93 11.45
CA GLU A 92 -5.19 -2.56 11.26
C GLU A 92 -5.99 -1.74 10.24
N LEU A 93 -6.66 -2.38 9.29
CA LEU A 93 -7.49 -1.68 8.29
C LEU A 93 -8.70 -1.01 8.93
N THR A 94 -9.19 -1.53 10.06
CA THR A 94 -10.34 -0.96 10.76
C THR A 94 -10.08 0.50 11.17
N GLU A 95 -8.84 0.83 11.57
CA GLU A 95 -8.48 2.20 11.92
C GLU A 95 -8.48 3.13 10.70
N LEU A 96 -8.07 2.63 9.52
CA LEU A 96 -8.04 3.42 8.28
C LEU A 96 -9.46 3.68 7.75
N LEU A 97 -10.36 2.71 7.89
CA LEU A 97 -11.76 2.83 7.48
C LEU A 97 -12.58 3.84 8.32
N GLU A 98 -12.05 4.31 9.46
CA GLU A 98 -12.66 5.39 10.25
C GLU A 98 -12.46 6.78 9.62
N TYR A 99 -11.50 6.92 8.69
CA TYR A 99 -11.24 8.18 8.00
C TYR A 99 -12.08 8.30 6.73
N GLY A 100 -12.43 9.53 6.34
CA GLY A 100 -13.10 9.80 5.07
C GLY A 100 -12.14 9.68 3.89
N ASP A 101 -12.66 9.30 2.73
CA ASP A 101 -11.88 9.03 1.51
C ASP A 101 -11.01 10.21 1.08
N GLU A 102 -11.53 11.45 1.18
CA GLU A 102 -10.81 12.69 0.82
C GLU A 102 -9.91 13.23 1.95
N SER A 103 -9.91 12.58 3.13
CA SER A 103 -9.03 12.99 4.24
C SER A 103 -7.62 12.47 4.08
N ALA A 104 -6.64 13.14 4.71
CA ALA A 104 -5.27 12.63 4.75
C ALA A 104 -5.18 11.22 5.35
N GLY A 105 -6.09 10.87 6.26
CA GLY A 105 -6.21 9.53 6.85
C GLY A 105 -6.64 8.47 5.84
N GLY A 106 -7.60 8.79 4.96
CA GLY A 106 -8.04 7.90 3.88
C GLY A 106 -6.95 7.64 2.84
N LEU A 107 -6.08 8.62 2.61
CA LEU A 107 -4.94 8.52 1.68
C LEU A 107 -3.67 7.92 2.31
N MET A 108 -3.70 7.49 3.60
CA MET A 108 -2.54 6.90 4.25
C MET A 108 -2.31 5.45 3.82
N SER A 109 -1.05 5.12 3.52
CA SER A 109 -0.57 3.75 3.40
C SER A 109 0.30 3.36 4.60
N ARG A 110 0.18 2.12 5.08
CA ARG A 110 1.04 1.57 6.13
C ARG A 110 2.30 0.90 5.61
N GLY A 111 2.47 0.81 4.30
CA GLY A 111 3.63 0.22 3.63
C GLY A 111 4.94 1.00 3.80
N PHE A 112 5.07 1.89 4.78
CA PHE A 112 6.27 2.70 5.02
C PHE A 112 7.28 1.99 5.92
N VAL A 113 8.56 2.33 5.73
CA VAL A 113 9.66 1.83 6.57
C VAL A 113 10.06 2.89 7.60
N ALA A 114 9.84 2.60 8.89
CA ALA A 114 10.27 3.46 10.00
C ALA A 114 11.45 2.84 10.77
N ILE A 115 12.50 3.64 10.98
CA ILE A 115 13.72 3.20 11.70
C ILE A 115 14.09 4.28 12.74
N ALA A 116 14.50 3.84 13.92
CA ALA A 116 14.90 4.74 14.99
C ALA A 116 16.17 5.55 14.63
N GLU A 117 16.22 6.84 15.00
CA GLU A 117 17.31 7.79 14.69
C GLU A 117 18.69 7.34 15.21
N ASN A 118 18.71 6.55 16.28
CA ASN A 118 19.92 6.02 16.89
C ASN A 118 20.49 4.77 16.18
N ARG A 119 19.83 4.28 15.14
CA ARG A 119 20.35 3.18 14.33
C ARG A 119 21.37 3.68 13.34
N THR A 120 22.37 2.82 13.05
CA THR A 120 23.38 3.15 12.04
C THR A 120 22.87 2.83 10.64
N VAL A 121 23.47 3.44 9.64
CA VAL A 121 23.25 3.16 8.21
C VAL A 121 23.37 1.66 7.92
N GLN A 122 24.37 0.96 8.48
CA GLN A 122 24.48 -0.48 8.29
C GLN A 122 23.29 -1.25 8.85
N GLN A 123 22.82 -0.87 10.04
CA GLN A 123 21.64 -1.50 10.65
C GLN A 123 20.37 -1.24 9.85
N ALA A 124 20.24 -0.05 9.25
CA ALA A 124 19.12 0.26 8.36
C ALA A 124 19.13 -0.60 7.09
N ILE A 125 20.30 -0.76 6.45
CA ILE A 125 20.48 -1.63 5.28
C ILE A 125 20.14 -3.09 5.62
N ASP A 126 20.62 -3.58 6.75
CA ASP A 126 20.38 -4.96 7.18
C ASP A 126 18.88 -5.19 7.49
N TYR A 127 18.23 -4.20 8.08
CA TYR A 127 16.77 -4.22 8.31
C TYR A 127 15.98 -4.23 7.00
N LEU A 128 16.30 -3.35 6.05
CA LEU A 128 15.67 -3.32 4.71
C LEU A 128 15.82 -4.66 3.97
N ARG A 129 17.00 -5.29 4.07
CA ARG A 129 17.23 -6.62 3.49
C ARG A 129 16.40 -7.72 4.14
N LEU A 130 16.12 -7.58 5.44
CA LEU A 130 15.32 -8.53 6.19
C LEU A 130 13.85 -8.44 5.83
N ILE A 131 13.29 -7.23 5.86
CA ILE A 131 11.85 -7.01 5.63
C ILE A 131 11.46 -7.06 4.15
N ARG A 132 12.43 -6.81 3.22
CA ARG A 132 12.22 -6.82 1.77
C ARG A 132 10.96 -6.04 1.36
N PRO A 133 10.88 -4.75 1.70
CA PRO A 133 9.69 -3.95 1.39
C PRO A 133 9.43 -3.93 -0.13
N SER A 134 8.18 -3.74 -0.52
CA SER A 134 7.79 -3.60 -1.92
C SER A 134 8.51 -2.41 -2.58
N SER A 135 8.73 -2.47 -3.90
CA SER A 135 9.52 -1.47 -4.64
C SER A 135 8.91 -0.07 -4.59
N ASP A 136 7.60 0.02 -4.42
CA ASP A 136 6.85 1.25 -4.61
C ASP A 136 6.97 2.20 -3.41
N ASN A 137 7.26 1.65 -2.21
CA ASN A 137 7.29 2.40 -0.95
C ASN A 137 8.68 2.67 -0.36
N VAL A 138 9.80 2.41 -1.07
CA VAL A 138 11.16 2.41 -0.49
C VAL A 138 12.05 3.57 -0.93
N TYR A 139 11.50 4.64 -1.45
CA TYR A 139 12.33 5.82 -1.79
C TYR A 139 12.84 6.54 -0.56
N TYR A 140 12.11 6.47 0.55
CA TYR A 140 12.43 7.12 1.81
C TYR A 140 12.29 6.17 3.00
N VAL A 141 13.18 6.32 3.98
CA VAL A 141 13.09 5.72 5.31
C VAL A 141 12.62 6.81 6.26
N TYR A 142 11.53 6.59 6.97
CA TYR A 142 11.05 7.49 8.00
C TYR A 142 11.87 7.30 9.27
N VAL A 143 12.38 8.38 9.82
CA VAL A 143 13.21 8.34 11.02
C VAL A 143 12.39 8.76 12.22
N VAL A 144 12.35 7.91 13.25
CA VAL A 144 11.54 8.11 14.46
C VAL A 144 12.40 8.16 15.71
N ASP A 145 11.90 8.81 16.77
CA ASP A 145 12.51 8.79 18.09
C ASP A 145 12.12 7.54 18.90
N ALA A 146 12.50 7.52 20.17
CA ALA A 146 12.20 6.41 21.09
C ALA A 146 10.69 6.25 21.38
N ASP A 147 9.91 7.33 21.23
CA ASP A 147 8.45 7.35 21.40
C ASP A 147 7.70 7.09 20.08
N LYS A 148 8.43 6.65 19.04
CA LYS A 148 7.92 6.42 17.66
C LYS A 148 7.36 7.68 16.96
N ARG A 149 7.81 8.88 17.36
CA ARG A 149 7.41 10.13 16.73
C ARG A 149 8.35 10.44 15.56
N LEU A 150 7.76 10.87 14.45
CA LEU A 150 8.49 11.25 13.23
C LEU A 150 9.49 12.39 13.52
N GLN A 151 10.76 12.15 13.19
CA GLN A 151 11.85 13.12 13.27
C GLN A 151 12.25 13.66 11.90
N GLY A 152 11.91 12.95 10.83
CA GLY A 152 12.20 13.31 9.47
C GLY A 152 12.32 12.10 8.57
N VAL A 153 12.95 12.29 7.40
CA VAL A 153 13.15 11.24 6.41
C VAL A 153 14.60 11.16 5.96
N VAL A 154 15.02 9.97 5.53
CA VAL A 154 16.31 9.74 4.87
C VAL A 154 16.02 9.07 3.53
N SER A 155 16.55 9.62 2.44
CA SER A 155 16.42 8.96 1.14
C SER A 155 17.20 7.65 1.09
N LEU A 156 16.71 6.67 0.35
CA LEU A 156 17.45 5.40 0.14
C LEU A 156 18.83 5.68 -0.47
N ARG A 157 18.97 6.70 -1.32
CA ARG A 157 20.26 7.15 -1.85
C ARG A 157 21.21 7.56 -0.75
N ASP A 158 20.75 8.36 0.23
CA ASP A 158 21.61 8.84 1.31
C ASP A 158 22.02 7.70 2.24
N VAL A 159 21.13 6.72 2.46
CA VAL A 159 21.47 5.47 3.17
C VAL A 159 22.59 4.71 2.45
N ILE A 160 22.53 4.60 1.12
CA ILE A 160 23.54 3.84 0.33
C ILE A 160 24.90 4.53 0.28
N VAL A 161 24.93 5.87 0.16
CA VAL A 161 26.20 6.62 -0.02
C VAL A 161 26.86 7.01 1.30
N SER A 162 26.17 6.93 2.43
CA SER A 162 26.69 7.30 3.75
C SER A 162 27.59 6.20 4.34
N PRO A 163 28.59 6.56 5.16
CA PRO A 163 29.41 5.57 5.84
C PRO A 163 28.58 4.64 6.73
N PRO A 164 28.88 3.33 6.80
CA PRO A 164 28.09 2.34 7.52
C PRO A 164 27.87 2.64 9.02
N GLY A 165 28.82 3.33 9.65
CA GLY A 165 28.77 3.69 11.07
C GLY A 165 28.02 4.98 11.40
N THR A 166 27.58 5.76 10.39
CA THR A 166 26.82 7.01 10.58
C THR A 166 25.46 6.69 11.16
N HIS A 167 25.01 7.46 12.17
CA HIS A 167 23.64 7.31 12.68
C HIS A 167 22.63 7.97 11.75
N LEU A 168 21.44 7.39 11.63
CA LEU A 168 20.39 7.93 10.76
C LEU A 168 20.02 9.36 11.14
N GLY A 169 19.96 9.69 12.44
CA GLY A 169 19.69 11.04 12.93
C GLY A 169 20.66 12.12 12.42
N GLU A 170 21.89 11.74 12.02
CA GLU A 170 22.91 12.66 11.48
C GLU A 170 22.65 13.03 10.01
N ILE A 171 21.97 12.16 9.26
CA ILE A 171 21.66 12.33 7.83
C ILE A 171 20.19 12.58 7.56
N THR A 172 19.37 12.69 8.63
CA THR A 172 17.92 12.90 8.54
C THR A 172 17.60 14.31 8.05
N GLN A 173 16.80 14.39 7.00
CA GLN A 173 16.15 15.63 6.59
C GLN A 173 14.95 15.87 7.52
N ARG A 174 15.05 16.92 8.36
CA ARG A 174 14.05 17.23 9.39
C ARG A 174 12.95 18.17 8.91
N ASP A 175 13.14 18.85 7.79
CA ASP A 175 12.16 19.74 7.18
C ASP A 175 11.18 18.92 6.33
N VAL A 176 10.22 18.29 7.01
CA VAL A 176 9.18 17.47 6.41
C VAL A 176 7.80 18.08 6.69
N HIS A 177 6.94 18.05 5.69
CA HIS A 177 5.55 18.46 5.87
C HIS A 177 4.78 17.28 6.49
N ALA A 178 4.08 17.56 7.59
CA ALA A 178 3.20 16.61 8.24
C ALA A 178 1.82 17.24 8.44
N VAL A 179 0.78 16.46 8.23
CA VAL A 179 -0.60 16.85 8.47
C VAL A 179 -1.27 15.87 9.44
N THR A 180 -2.37 16.26 10.04
CA THR A 180 -3.18 15.35 10.86
C THR A 180 -4.07 14.50 9.97
N ALA A 181 -4.30 13.23 10.33
CA ALA A 181 -5.08 12.28 9.55
C ALA A 181 -6.50 12.75 9.21
N GLY A 182 -7.13 13.56 10.06
CA GLY A 182 -8.48 14.06 9.85
C GLY A 182 -8.58 15.38 9.07
N ILE A 183 -7.52 15.82 8.36
CA ILE A 183 -7.57 17.02 7.50
C ILE A 183 -8.01 16.61 6.09
N ASP A 184 -8.91 17.42 5.50
CA ASP A 184 -9.36 17.32 4.10
C ASP A 184 -8.38 18.05 3.17
#